data_f0e00fbb051ffe26a5dd19a4ac2ae210
#
_entry.id   f0e00fbb051ffe26a5dd19a4ac2ae210
#
_cell.length_a   1.000
_cell.length_b   1.000
_cell.length_c   1.000
_cell.angle_alpha   90.00
_cell.angle_beta   90.00
_cell.angle_gamma   90.00
#
_symmetry.space_group_name_H-M   'P 1'
#
loop_
_entity.id
_entity.type
_entity.pdbx_description
1 polymer ?
#
loop_
_entity_poly.entity_id
_entity_poly.type
_entity_poly.pdbx_seq_one_letter_code
_entity_poly.pdbx_strand_id
1 'polypeptide(L)'
;MKEKVKQAFHSCTFIINPSRYPEYAKILEKILKRTEVPLVQESTSKEHFIELVHQYCESKYKYLLVWGGDGTAHDAINTFTKAQTANPSIGKDKAIGFLRGGSGNGIQDSYEVPLGIRRQIETYADSMNNGYVIDVDLLETSHGQQRSSCQLVGIGFDATVLRKRSDKRYRLGKRRGLVRTGMVNYIAAGLSTFNRDFHALRKDMVLKLYNGKFALHGVRVNAEFPFDYLERKVNPIELEAGSRPYYGMLFKICPDVVCNDGYLDLYNYNFENKISLLQNLPWLWNGRHDRINRKFAKDAKPLIERYEVKKVEICSEEPFDYHIDGELVRTTEAVNGLYSVGITVVPGQISFLVPGAFYRKFHPFEFE
;
A
#
# COMPACT_ATOMS: atom_id res chain seq x y z
N MET A 1 -1.39 -26.01 20.93
CA MET A 1 -0.90 -25.27 19.74
C MET A 1 -0.39 -26.20 18.65
N LYS A 2 0.20 -27.31 18.98
CA LYS A 2 1.04 -28.05 18.01
C LYS A 2 0.27 -28.74 16.87
N GLU A 3 -0.83 -29.41 17.12
CA GLU A 3 -1.50 -30.22 16.09
C GLU A 3 -2.40 -29.38 15.15
N LYS A 4 -3.23 -28.50 15.70
CA LYS A 4 -4.08 -27.59 14.91
C LYS A 4 -3.28 -26.65 14.01
N VAL A 5 -2.10 -26.18 14.49
CA VAL A 5 -1.20 -25.34 13.68
C VAL A 5 -0.61 -26.14 12.52
N LYS A 6 -0.15 -27.38 12.77
CA LYS A 6 0.39 -28.25 11.70
C LYS A 6 -0.65 -28.55 10.62
N GLN A 7 -1.86 -28.88 11.02
CA GLN A 7 -2.96 -29.21 10.09
C GLN A 7 -3.31 -28.02 9.18
N ALA A 8 -3.32 -26.80 9.72
CA ALA A 8 -3.58 -25.59 8.96
C ALA A 8 -2.58 -25.39 7.79
N PHE A 9 -1.32 -25.71 8.00
CA PHE A 9 -0.28 -25.49 7.00
C PHE A 9 -0.21 -26.54 5.87
N HIS A 10 -0.97 -27.64 5.93
CA HIS A 10 -0.99 -28.64 4.85
C HIS A 10 -1.46 -28.10 3.49
N SER A 11 -2.29 -27.05 3.50
CA SER A 11 -2.78 -26.36 2.29
C SER A 11 -2.01 -25.09 1.94
N CYS A 12 -0.86 -24.86 2.59
CA CYS A 12 -0.08 -23.63 2.48
C CYS A 12 1.31 -23.88 1.91
N THR A 13 1.80 -22.93 1.11
CA THR A 13 3.21 -22.80 0.77
C THR A 13 3.76 -21.46 1.31
N PHE A 14 5.06 -21.42 1.51
CA PHE A 14 5.76 -20.29 2.10
C PHE A 14 6.88 -19.81 1.18
N ILE A 15 6.92 -18.49 0.89
CA ILE A 15 8.05 -17.87 0.19
C ILE A 15 8.70 -16.84 1.12
N ILE A 16 10.02 -17.00 1.33
CA ILE A 16 10.82 -16.12 2.17
C ILE A 16 11.73 -15.29 1.28
N ASN A 17 11.67 -13.95 1.41
CA ASN A 17 12.65 -13.05 0.80
C ASN A 17 13.62 -12.56 1.88
N PRO A 18 14.82 -13.14 2.01
CA PRO A 18 15.77 -12.85 3.08
C PRO A 18 16.57 -11.57 2.87
N SER A 19 16.45 -10.92 1.72
CA SER A 19 17.33 -9.83 1.25
C SER A 19 17.53 -8.71 2.27
N ARG A 20 16.51 -8.39 3.05
CA ARG A 20 16.55 -7.29 4.03
C ARG A 20 17.00 -7.72 5.42
N TYR A 21 16.53 -8.87 5.90
CA TYR A 21 16.76 -9.37 7.25
C TYR A 21 17.07 -10.87 7.26
N PRO A 22 18.26 -11.29 6.76
CA PRO A 22 18.60 -12.71 6.61
C PRO A 22 18.63 -13.47 7.94
N GLU A 23 18.96 -12.81 9.06
CA GLU A 23 18.97 -13.47 10.38
C GLU A 23 17.55 -13.80 10.87
N TYR A 24 16.60 -12.89 10.63
CA TYR A 24 15.19 -13.16 10.95
C TYR A 24 14.58 -14.21 10.03
N ALA A 25 14.99 -14.27 8.77
CA ALA A 25 14.61 -15.33 7.84
C ALA A 25 15.02 -16.72 8.39
N LYS A 26 16.24 -16.86 8.90
CA LYS A 26 16.72 -18.09 9.54
C LYS A 26 15.93 -18.48 10.80
N ILE A 27 15.46 -17.48 11.59
CA ILE A 27 14.59 -17.74 12.74
C ILE A 27 13.24 -18.26 12.27
N LEU A 28 12.67 -17.60 11.25
CA LEU A 28 11.40 -18.01 10.64
C LEU A 28 11.49 -19.45 10.11
N GLU A 29 12.52 -19.79 9.33
CA GLU A 29 12.73 -21.14 8.82
C GLU A 29 12.77 -22.21 9.93
N LYS A 30 13.47 -21.93 11.05
CA LYS A 30 13.49 -22.84 12.20
C LYS A 30 12.12 -23.06 12.81
N ILE A 31 11.27 -22.01 12.82
CA ILE A 31 9.89 -22.14 13.30
C ILE A 31 9.08 -22.95 12.30
N LEU A 32 9.18 -22.67 11.00
CA LEU A 32 8.44 -23.37 9.95
C LEU A 32 8.80 -24.87 9.86
N LYS A 33 10.07 -25.23 10.02
CA LYS A 33 10.49 -26.64 10.12
C LYS A 33 9.83 -27.38 11.27
N ARG A 34 9.54 -26.69 12.38
CA ARG A 34 8.85 -27.29 13.55
C ARG A 34 7.34 -27.37 13.37
N THR A 35 6.78 -26.57 12.46
CA THR A 35 5.35 -26.57 12.12
C THR A 35 5.02 -27.48 10.95
N GLU A 36 6.03 -28.14 10.35
CA GLU A 36 5.86 -29.11 9.25
C GLU A 36 5.14 -28.50 8.04
N VAL A 37 5.45 -27.23 7.71
CA VAL A 37 4.96 -26.60 6.48
C VAL A 37 5.44 -27.40 5.29
N PRO A 38 4.56 -27.84 4.35
CA PRO A 38 4.91 -28.77 3.29
C PRO A 38 5.97 -28.25 2.33
N LEU A 39 5.92 -26.94 2.03
CA LEU A 39 6.82 -26.31 1.08
C LEU A 39 7.22 -24.93 1.58
N VAL A 40 8.51 -24.76 1.85
CA VAL A 40 9.14 -23.49 2.23
C VAL A 40 10.26 -23.22 1.24
N GLN A 41 10.18 -22.10 0.54
CA GLN A 41 11.14 -21.69 -0.48
C GLN A 41 11.75 -20.35 -0.14
N GLU A 42 13.06 -20.20 -0.35
CA GLU A 42 13.77 -18.94 -0.17
C GLU A 42 14.14 -18.36 -1.53
N SER A 43 13.76 -17.10 -1.78
CA SER A 43 14.11 -16.41 -3.02
C SER A 43 15.55 -15.89 -2.98
N THR A 44 16.27 -16.06 -4.07
CA THR A 44 17.66 -15.60 -4.24
C THR A 44 17.76 -14.29 -5.01
N SER A 45 16.75 -13.96 -5.81
CA SER A 45 16.64 -12.72 -6.57
C SER A 45 15.16 -12.30 -6.72
N LYS A 46 14.92 -11.13 -7.31
CA LYS A 46 13.56 -10.68 -7.66
C LYS A 46 12.92 -11.59 -8.70
N GLU A 47 13.65 -11.96 -9.72
CA GLU A 47 13.19 -12.85 -10.80
C GLU A 47 12.82 -14.23 -10.25
N HIS A 48 13.69 -14.80 -9.39
CA HIS A 48 13.41 -16.06 -8.73
C HIS A 48 12.16 -15.96 -7.82
N PHE A 49 11.98 -14.84 -7.11
CA PHE A 49 10.77 -14.63 -6.31
C PHE A 49 9.50 -14.65 -7.19
N ILE A 50 9.52 -13.97 -8.33
CA ILE A 50 8.41 -13.94 -9.29
C ILE A 50 8.12 -15.35 -9.81
N GLU A 51 9.16 -16.13 -10.15
CA GLU A 51 9.01 -17.51 -10.58
C GLU A 51 8.35 -18.39 -9.50
N LEU A 52 8.76 -18.26 -8.23
CA LEU A 52 8.13 -18.98 -7.12
C LEU A 52 6.66 -18.64 -6.94
N VAL A 53 6.28 -17.37 -7.14
CA VAL A 53 4.86 -16.97 -7.09
C VAL A 53 4.08 -17.57 -8.27
N HIS A 54 4.66 -17.64 -9.48
CA HIS A 54 4.04 -18.34 -10.62
C HIS A 54 3.84 -19.83 -10.32
N GLN A 55 4.84 -20.51 -9.76
CA GLN A 55 4.72 -21.90 -9.33
C GLN A 55 3.59 -22.11 -8.32
N TYR A 56 3.40 -21.16 -7.39
CA TYR A 56 2.26 -21.19 -6.48
C TYR A 56 0.94 -21.07 -7.25
N CYS A 57 0.83 -20.17 -8.21
CA CYS A 57 -0.39 -20.00 -9.01
C CYS A 57 -0.87 -21.32 -9.65
N GLU A 58 0.06 -22.16 -10.09
CA GLU A 58 -0.20 -23.45 -10.72
C GLU A 58 -0.27 -24.62 -9.72
N SER A 59 0.09 -24.41 -8.47
CA SER A 59 0.18 -25.45 -7.45
C SER A 59 -1.20 -25.85 -6.92
N LYS A 60 -1.25 -26.96 -6.16
CA LYS A 60 -2.44 -27.41 -5.41
C LYS A 60 -2.67 -26.64 -4.10
N TYR A 61 -1.75 -25.79 -3.69
CA TYR A 61 -1.84 -25.09 -2.43
C TYR A 61 -2.87 -23.96 -2.51
N LYS A 62 -3.75 -23.91 -1.51
CA LYS A 62 -4.77 -22.88 -1.38
C LYS A 62 -4.19 -21.56 -0.90
N TYR A 63 -3.21 -21.60 -0.01
CA TYR A 63 -2.65 -20.41 0.63
C TYR A 63 -1.18 -20.21 0.28
N LEU A 64 -0.81 -18.97 0.01
CA LEU A 64 0.57 -18.51 -0.06
C LEU A 64 0.85 -17.56 1.10
N LEU A 65 1.87 -17.84 1.88
CA LEU A 65 2.40 -16.90 2.86
C LEU A 65 3.74 -16.34 2.39
N VAL A 66 3.81 -15.02 2.30
CA VAL A 66 5.00 -14.30 1.86
C VAL A 66 5.63 -13.56 3.04
N TRP A 67 6.89 -13.84 3.34
CA TRP A 67 7.69 -13.07 4.28
C TRP A 67 8.59 -12.10 3.53
N GLY A 68 8.31 -10.80 3.66
CA GLY A 68 9.03 -9.73 2.97
C GLY A 68 8.55 -8.36 3.37
N GLY A 69 9.02 -7.33 2.68
CA GLY A 69 8.56 -5.95 2.82
C GLY A 69 7.53 -5.57 1.75
N ASP A 70 7.17 -4.28 1.69
CA ASP A 70 6.16 -3.75 0.77
C ASP A 70 6.49 -4.04 -0.70
N GLY A 71 7.75 -3.91 -1.13
CA GLY A 71 8.16 -4.25 -2.51
C GLY A 71 7.99 -5.75 -2.83
N THR A 72 8.26 -6.64 -1.86
CA THR A 72 8.02 -8.08 -2.04
C THR A 72 6.53 -8.39 -2.16
N ALA A 73 5.70 -7.72 -1.36
CA ALA A 73 4.26 -7.86 -1.43
C ALA A 73 3.71 -7.31 -2.76
N HIS A 74 4.20 -6.16 -3.21
CA HIS A 74 3.88 -5.59 -4.53
C HIS A 74 4.20 -6.55 -5.68
N ASP A 75 5.40 -7.16 -5.69
CA ASP A 75 5.79 -8.15 -6.69
C ASP A 75 4.89 -9.39 -6.66
N ALA A 76 4.52 -9.88 -5.46
CA ALA A 76 3.59 -11.00 -5.32
C ALA A 76 2.20 -10.69 -5.88
N ILE A 77 1.63 -9.53 -5.53
CA ILE A 77 0.33 -9.07 -6.01
C ILE A 77 0.33 -8.97 -7.54
N ASN A 78 1.31 -8.27 -8.13
CA ASN A 78 1.38 -8.09 -9.57
C ASN A 78 1.60 -9.41 -10.33
N THR A 79 2.40 -10.32 -9.79
CA THR A 79 2.61 -11.63 -10.40
C THR A 79 1.32 -12.44 -10.39
N PHE A 80 0.64 -12.47 -9.26
CA PHE A 80 -0.60 -13.22 -9.10
C PHE A 80 -1.73 -12.66 -9.99
N THR A 81 -1.93 -11.35 -10.00
CA THR A 81 -2.97 -10.71 -10.83
C THR A 81 -2.71 -10.88 -12.33
N LYS A 82 -1.44 -10.82 -12.76
CA LYS A 82 -1.08 -11.12 -14.16
C LYS A 82 -1.37 -12.57 -14.53
N ALA A 83 -1.05 -13.51 -13.64
CA ALA A 83 -1.36 -14.92 -13.85
C ALA A 83 -2.88 -15.17 -13.95
N GLN A 84 -3.69 -14.53 -13.10
CA GLN A 84 -5.16 -14.58 -13.17
C GLN A 84 -5.71 -13.98 -14.45
N THR A 85 -5.15 -12.86 -14.92
CA THR A 85 -5.56 -12.23 -16.19
C THR A 85 -5.26 -13.15 -17.38
N ALA A 86 -4.11 -13.82 -17.37
CA ALA A 86 -3.72 -14.77 -18.41
C ALA A 86 -4.55 -16.07 -18.36
N ASN A 87 -4.93 -16.51 -17.16
CA ASN A 87 -5.74 -17.70 -16.94
C ASN A 87 -6.76 -17.47 -15.80
N PRO A 88 -8.02 -17.13 -16.13
CA PRO A 88 -9.05 -16.83 -15.12
C PRO A 88 -9.45 -18.02 -14.21
N SER A 89 -8.97 -19.23 -14.49
CA SER A 89 -9.15 -20.37 -13.58
C SER A 89 -8.21 -20.35 -12.39
N ILE A 90 -7.10 -19.61 -12.51
CA ILE A 90 -6.14 -19.41 -11.40
C ILE A 90 -6.79 -18.51 -10.35
N GLY A 91 -6.74 -18.94 -9.11
CA GLY A 91 -6.96 -18.08 -7.97
C GLY A 91 -8.37 -17.99 -7.42
N LYS A 92 -9.38 -18.61 -8.02
CA LYS A 92 -10.75 -18.59 -7.46
C LYS A 92 -10.88 -19.13 -6.04
N ASP A 93 -9.91 -19.96 -5.61
CA ASP A 93 -9.84 -20.59 -4.30
C ASP A 93 -8.51 -20.32 -3.58
N LYS A 94 -7.68 -19.41 -4.12
CA LYS A 94 -6.33 -19.09 -3.60
C LYS A 94 -6.33 -17.76 -2.88
N ALA A 95 -5.56 -17.68 -1.78
CA ALA A 95 -5.38 -16.44 -1.05
C ALA A 95 -3.92 -16.24 -0.61
N ILE A 96 -3.49 -14.97 -0.56
CA ILE A 96 -2.13 -14.59 -0.18
C ILE A 96 -2.15 -13.88 1.17
N GLY A 97 -1.25 -14.28 2.06
CA GLY A 97 -1.01 -13.61 3.34
C GLY A 97 0.42 -13.06 3.42
N PHE A 98 0.59 -11.93 4.07
CA PHE A 98 1.86 -11.22 4.13
C PHE A 98 2.40 -11.13 5.55
N LEU A 99 3.62 -11.63 5.79
CA LEU A 99 4.32 -11.51 7.05
C LEU A 99 5.32 -10.34 7.01
N ARG A 100 5.57 -9.78 8.19
CA ARG A 100 6.46 -8.61 8.37
C ARG A 100 7.92 -9.00 8.18
N GLY A 101 8.48 -8.69 7.04
CA GLY A 101 9.90 -8.93 6.68
C GLY A 101 10.60 -7.69 6.14
N GLY A 102 9.93 -6.53 6.12
CA GLY A 102 10.45 -5.27 5.61
C GLY A 102 10.70 -4.20 6.68
N SER A 103 11.13 -3.03 6.25
CA SER A 103 11.32 -1.86 7.11
C SER A 103 10.06 -0.98 7.21
N GLY A 104 9.18 -0.99 6.21
CA GLY A 104 7.93 -0.24 6.17
C GLY A 104 6.76 -1.05 6.70
N ASN A 105 6.49 -2.18 6.04
CA ASN A 105 5.40 -3.11 6.33
C ASN A 105 4.00 -2.46 6.27
N GLY A 106 3.77 -1.58 5.30
CA GLY A 106 2.50 -0.85 5.16
C GLY A 106 1.31 -1.74 4.82
N ILE A 107 1.52 -2.78 4.00
CA ILE A 107 0.49 -3.81 3.74
C ILE A 107 0.16 -4.54 5.04
N GLN A 108 1.17 -5.00 5.78
CA GLN A 108 0.96 -5.72 7.03
C GLN A 108 0.30 -4.85 8.11
N ASP A 109 0.61 -3.54 8.15
CA ASP A 109 -0.07 -2.58 9.02
C ASP A 109 -1.54 -2.42 8.63
N SER A 110 -1.83 -2.34 7.33
CA SER A 110 -3.17 -2.13 6.79
C SER A 110 -4.13 -3.30 7.11
N TYR A 111 -3.60 -4.51 7.11
CA TYR A 111 -4.37 -5.72 7.43
C TYR A 111 -4.14 -6.21 8.86
N GLU A 112 -3.60 -5.38 9.74
CA GLU A 112 -3.43 -5.64 11.18
C GLU A 112 -2.64 -6.90 11.51
N VAL A 113 -1.66 -7.25 10.69
CA VAL A 113 -0.79 -8.38 10.95
C VAL A 113 0.04 -8.10 12.22
N PRO A 114 0.01 -8.99 13.22
CA PRO A 114 0.63 -8.72 14.52
C PRO A 114 2.15 -8.62 14.43
N LEU A 115 2.75 -7.97 15.44
CA LEU A 115 4.20 -7.96 15.62
C LEU A 115 4.69 -9.32 16.15
N GLY A 116 5.93 -9.66 15.80
CA GLY A 116 6.59 -10.89 16.25
C GLY A 116 6.27 -12.13 15.42
N ILE A 117 7.32 -12.80 14.94
CA ILE A 117 7.23 -13.90 13.97
C ILE A 117 6.32 -15.04 14.46
N ARG A 118 6.50 -15.47 15.72
CA ARG A 118 5.68 -16.56 16.28
C ARG A 118 4.20 -16.22 16.28
N ARG A 119 3.84 -15.00 16.70
CA ARG A 119 2.47 -14.56 16.74
C ARG A 119 1.84 -14.46 15.35
N GLN A 120 2.63 -14.05 14.34
CA GLN A 120 2.18 -14.04 12.95
C GLN A 120 1.86 -15.47 12.45
N ILE A 121 2.71 -16.44 12.74
CA ILE A 121 2.49 -17.85 12.37
C ILE A 121 1.23 -18.40 13.05
N GLU A 122 1.04 -18.14 14.33
CA GLU A 122 -0.15 -18.55 15.08
C GLU A 122 -1.42 -17.91 14.52
N THR A 123 -1.36 -16.62 14.19
CA THR A 123 -2.47 -15.87 13.59
C THR A 123 -2.84 -16.41 12.22
N TYR A 124 -1.87 -16.68 11.34
CA TYR A 124 -2.19 -17.23 10.02
C TYR A 124 -2.65 -18.68 10.08
N ALA A 125 -2.18 -19.48 11.03
CA ALA A 125 -2.72 -20.81 11.27
C ALA A 125 -4.20 -20.75 11.67
N ASP A 126 -4.56 -19.82 12.55
CA ASP A 126 -5.96 -19.58 12.93
C ASP A 126 -6.78 -19.11 11.72
N SER A 127 -6.25 -18.18 10.93
CA SER A 127 -6.91 -17.67 9.72
C SER A 127 -7.18 -18.77 8.69
N MET A 128 -6.23 -19.67 8.44
CA MET A 128 -6.41 -20.80 7.52
C MET A 128 -7.44 -21.80 8.03
N ASN A 129 -7.45 -22.09 9.34
CA ASN A 129 -8.40 -23.03 9.96
C ASN A 129 -9.84 -22.51 9.90
N ASN A 130 -10.03 -21.20 9.95
CA ASN A 130 -11.35 -20.57 9.96
C ASN A 130 -11.73 -19.94 8.60
N GLY A 131 -10.83 -19.99 7.60
CA GLY A 131 -11.11 -19.43 6.28
C GLY A 131 -11.21 -17.90 6.25
N TYR A 132 -10.44 -17.18 7.09
CA TYR A 132 -10.47 -15.72 7.13
C TYR A 132 -9.82 -15.11 5.90
N VAL A 133 -10.57 -15.08 4.82
CA VAL A 133 -10.17 -14.55 3.51
C VAL A 133 -11.09 -13.39 3.15
N ILE A 134 -10.50 -12.30 2.66
CA ILE A 134 -11.23 -11.12 2.18
C ILE A 134 -10.77 -10.84 0.76
N ASP A 135 -11.72 -10.66 -0.16
CA ASP A 135 -11.44 -10.12 -1.48
C ASP A 135 -11.20 -8.62 -1.35
N VAL A 136 -10.07 -8.15 -1.86
CA VAL A 136 -9.65 -6.75 -1.73
C VAL A 136 -9.57 -6.07 -3.07
N ASP A 137 -9.87 -4.79 -3.06
CA ASP A 137 -9.78 -3.92 -4.21
C ASP A 137 -8.32 -3.54 -4.48
N LEU A 138 -7.93 -3.61 -5.74
CA LEU A 138 -6.65 -3.07 -6.19
C LEU A 138 -6.87 -1.82 -7.03
N LEU A 139 -5.83 -1.03 -7.14
CA LEU A 139 -5.73 0.08 -8.07
C LEU A 139 -4.95 -0.39 -9.30
N GLU A 140 -5.48 -0.17 -10.48
CA GLU A 140 -4.74 -0.29 -11.73
C GLU A 140 -4.27 1.10 -12.16
N THR A 141 -2.96 1.29 -12.22
CA THR A 141 -2.36 2.49 -12.81
C THR A 141 -2.16 2.30 -14.31
N SER A 142 -2.39 3.36 -15.07
CA SER A 142 -2.12 3.40 -16.51
C SER A 142 -1.32 4.65 -16.87
N HIS A 143 -0.15 4.46 -17.50
CA HIS A 143 0.69 5.50 -18.06
C HIS A 143 1.24 5.02 -19.41
N GLY A 144 0.79 5.63 -20.51
CA GLY A 144 1.05 5.10 -21.85
C GLY A 144 0.53 3.65 -21.97
N GLN A 145 1.43 2.74 -22.34
CA GLN A 145 1.12 1.30 -22.43
C GLN A 145 1.40 0.53 -21.13
N GLN A 146 2.01 1.17 -20.14
CA GLN A 146 2.34 0.52 -18.88
C GLN A 146 1.12 0.42 -17.98
N ARG A 147 0.91 -0.76 -17.39
CA ARG A 147 -0.13 -1.01 -16.38
C ARG A 147 0.49 -1.72 -15.19
N SER A 148 0.06 -1.37 -14.00
CA SER A 148 0.50 -2.00 -12.76
C SER A 148 -0.62 -2.02 -11.75
N SER A 149 -0.74 -3.14 -11.03
CA SER A 149 -1.68 -3.28 -9.92
C SER A 149 -0.99 -2.87 -8.61
N CYS A 150 -1.68 -2.11 -7.79
CA CYS A 150 -1.15 -1.60 -6.51
C CYS A 150 -2.28 -1.32 -5.52
N GLN A 151 -1.91 -0.81 -4.36
CA GLN A 151 -2.86 -0.35 -3.34
C GLN A 151 -2.64 1.12 -2.94
N LEU A 152 -1.50 1.72 -3.30
CA LEU A 152 -1.20 3.13 -3.06
C LEU A 152 -0.48 3.75 -4.25
N VAL A 153 -0.88 4.97 -4.60
CA VAL A 153 -0.23 5.81 -5.63
C VAL A 153 -0.11 7.23 -5.08
N GLY A 154 1.12 7.71 -4.90
CA GLY A 154 1.38 9.05 -4.37
C GLY A 154 2.16 9.93 -5.33
N ILE A 155 1.83 11.23 -5.37
CA ILE A 155 2.45 12.24 -6.22
C ILE A 155 2.82 13.46 -5.36
N GLY A 156 4.07 13.86 -5.34
CA GLY A 156 4.52 15.04 -4.63
C GLY A 156 5.61 14.75 -3.60
N PHE A 157 5.33 14.94 -2.32
CA PHE A 157 6.30 14.81 -1.23
C PHE A 157 6.90 13.41 -1.17
N ASP A 158 6.07 12.38 -1.15
CA ASP A 158 6.52 10.98 -1.02
C ASP A 158 7.33 10.50 -2.22
N ALA A 159 6.89 10.80 -3.44
CA ALA A 159 7.64 10.50 -4.65
C ALA A 159 9.01 11.19 -4.66
N THR A 160 9.08 12.45 -4.17
CA THR A 160 10.33 13.19 -4.03
C THR A 160 11.25 12.60 -2.97
N VAL A 161 10.70 12.14 -1.85
CA VAL A 161 11.46 11.44 -0.79
C VAL A 161 12.05 10.14 -1.33
N LEU A 162 11.28 9.36 -2.08
CA LEU A 162 11.75 8.12 -2.72
C LEU A 162 12.86 8.39 -3.75
N ARG A 163 12.72 9.42 -4.59
CA ARG A 163 13.76 9.83 -5.54
C ARG A 163 15.07 10.17 -4.81
N LYS A 164 15.01 10.98 -3.76
CA LYS A 164 16.19 11.34 -2.98
C LYS A 164 16.80 10.15 -2.26
N ARG A 165 15.97 9.24 -1.74
CA ARG A 165 16.44 8.01 -1.11
C ARG A 165 17.22 7.13 -2.07
N SER A 166 16.85 7.10 -3.34
CA SER A 166 17.56 6.35 -4.39
C SER A 166 18.89 7.01 -4.77
N ASP A 167 19.05 8.32 -4.58
CA ASP A 167 20.28 9.05 -4.85
C ASP A 167 21.42 8.55 -3.96
N LYS A 168 22.60 8.31 -4.55
CA LYS A 168 23.80 7.83 -3.85
C LYS A 168 24.23 8.72 -2.67
N ARG A 169 23.91 10.03 -2.72
CA ARG A 169 24.21 11.00 -1.65
C ARG A 169 23.49 10.69 -0.34
N TYR A 170 22.31 10.07 -0.39
CA TYR A 170 21.51 9.72 0.77
C TYR A 170 21.74 8.27 1.23
N ARG A 171 22.59 7.49 0.53
CA ARG A 171 22.98 6.13 0.91
C ARG A 171 24.09 6.13 1.98
N LEU A 172 23.94 6.93 3.03
CA LEU A 172 24.95 7.09 4.10
C LEU A 172 25.33 5.82 4.85
N GLY A 173 24.55 4.77 4.76
CA GLY A 173 24.71 3.63 5.64
C GLY A 173 25.50 2.43 5.13
N LYS A 174 25.87 2.37 3.86
CA LYS A 174 26.61 1.20 3.35
C LYS A 174 28.07 1.16 3.83
N ARG A 175 28.64 2.27 4.26
CA ARG A 175 30.07 2.37 4.64
C ARG A 175 30.40 2.05 6.10
N ARG A 176 29.45 1.95 7.02
CA ARG A 176 29.76 1.86 8.46
C ARG A 176 29.09 0.73 9.25
N GLY A 177 28.48 -0.26 8.63
CA GLY A 177 28.02 -1.47 9.34
C GLY A 177 27.01 -1.28 10.50
N LEU A 178 26.80 -0.05 10.99
CA LEU A 178 26.13 0.23 12.25
C LEU A 178 24.66 0.67 12.13
N VAL A 179 24.18 1.03 10.94
CA VAL A 179 22.80 1.48 10.77
C VAL A 179 22.15 0.68 9.67
N ARG A 180 21.17 -0.14 9.99
CA ARG A 180 20.27 -0.82 9.04
C ARG A 180 19.36 0.22 8.40
N THR A 181 19.78 0.79 7.34
CA THR A 181 19.74 2.15 6.84
C THR A 181 18.49 2.56 6.06
N GLY A 182 17.46 1.70 5.97
CA GLY A 182 16.26 2.03 5.23
C GLY A 182 15.49 3.20 5.82
N MET A 183 15.22 3.13 7.12
CA MET A 183 14.46 4.14 7.85
C MET A 183 15.23 5.46 7.98
N VAL A 184 16.52 5.40 8.34
CA VAL A 184 17.35 6.61 8.50
C VAL A 184 17.49 7.37 7.19
N ASN A 185 17.67 6.65 6.07
CA ASN A 185 17.73 7.28 4.76
C ASN A 185 16.37 7.87 4.34
N TYR A 186 15.27 7.24 4.72
CA TYR A 186 13.93 7.77 4.48
C TYR A 186 13.67 9.05 5.27
N ILE A 187 13.99 9.05 6.57
CA ILE A 187 13.87 10.23 7.42
C ILE A 187 14.78 11.37 6.93
N ALA A 188 16.04 11.08 6.58
CA ALA A 188 16.95 12.08 6.06
C ALA A 188 16.48 12.68 4.72
N ALA A 189 15.96 11.86 3.83
CA ALA A 189 15.37 12.31 2.56
C ALA A 189 14.10 13.14 2.82
N GLY A 190 13.23 12.72 3.75
CA GLY A 190 12.05 13.47 4.17
C GLY A 190 12.38 14.85 4.73
N LEU A 191 13.34 14.93 5.67
CA LEU A 191 13.81 16.21 6.22
C LEU A 191 14.42 17.11 5.13
N SER A 192 15.20 16.52 4.22
CA SER A 192 15.77 17.30 3.10
C SER A 192 14.68 17.83 2.16
N THR A 193 13.68 17.02 1.83
CA THR A 193 12.54 17.42 1.00
C THR A 193 11.75 18.54 1.69
N PHE A 194 11.45 18.37 2.97
CA PHE A 194 10.78 19.37 3.76
C PHE A 194 11.53 20.72 3.79
N ASN A 195 12.84 20.68 3.98
CA ASN A 195 13.61 21.92 4.11
C ASN A 195 13.90 22.63 2.78
N ARG A 196 14.19 21.88 1.73
CA ARG A 196 14.71 22.44 0.46
C ARG A 196 13.66 22.53 -0.62
N ASP A 197 12.78 21.55 -0.73
CA ASP A 197 11.92 21.40 -1.91
C ASP A 197 10.45 21.69 -1.64
N PHE A 198 10.06 22.02 -0.41
CA PHE A 198 8.65 22.18 -0.03
C PHE A 198 7.83 23.04 -1.00
N HIS A 199 8.38 24.15 -1.46
CA HIS A 199 7.69 25.01 -2.44
C HIS A 199 7.76 24.47 -3.88
N ALA A 200 8.83 23.73 -4.20
CA ALA A 200 9.01 23.11 -5.52
C ALA A 200 8.20 21.80 -5.70
N LEU A 201 7.60 21.28 -4.63
CA LEU A 201 6.71 20.12 -4.71
C LEU A 201 5.40 20.46 -5.40
N ARG A 202 4.94 21.70 -5.24
CA ARG A 202 3.66 22.16 -5.78
C ARG A 202 3.73 22.25 -7.29
N LYS A 203 2.84 21.51 -7.93
CA LYS A 203 2.64 21.55 -9.38
C LYS A 203 1.17 21.77 -9.68
N ASP A 204 0.91 22.55 -10.70
CA ASP A 204 -0.45 22.70 -11.20
C ASP A 204 -0.87 21.41 -11.88
N MET A 205 -1.97 20.85 -11.39
CA MET A 205 -2.52 19.60 -11.85
C MET A 205 -4.01 19.72 -12.08
N VAL A 206 -4.52 18.94 -13.01
CA VAL A 206 -5.94 18.76 -13.25
C VAL A 206 -6.34 17.35 -12.87
N LEU A 207 -7.26 17.22 -11.94
CA LEU A 207 -7.89 15.96 -11.57
C LEU A 207 -9.19 15.80 -12.36
N LYS A 208 -9.32 14.72 -13.11
CA LYS A 208 -10.58 14.29 -13.72
C LYS A 208 -11.09 13.08 -12.97
N LEU A 209 -12.15 13.25 -12.24
CA LEU A 209 -12.72 12.31 -11.28
C LEU A 209 -14.03 11.74 -11.86
N TYR A 210 -14.19 10.42 -11.78
CA TYR A 210 -15.33 9.74 -12.41
C TYR A 210 -16.08 8.87 -11.41
N ASN A 211 -17.41 8.98 -11.40
CA ASN A 211 -18.34 8.12 -10.66
C ASN A 211 -17.98 8.02 -9.17
N GLY A 212 -18.27 9.05 -8.42
CA GLY A 212 -17.89 9.08 -7.01
C GLY A 212 -18.53 10.18 -6.21
N LYS A 213 -17.88 10.54 -5.13
CA LYS A 213 -18.32 11.60 -4.22
C LYS A 213 -17.13 12.38 -3.66
N PHE A 214 -17.34 13.66 -3.40
CA PHE A 214 -16.49 14.46 -2.52
C PHE A 214 -16.94 14.23 -1.08
N ALA A 215 -16.05 13.76 -0.24
CA ALA A 215 -16.34 13.45 1.16
C ALA A 215 -15.63 14.46 2.07
N LEU A 216 -16.40 15.34 2.69
CA LEU A 216 -15.89 16.29 3.67
C LEU A 216 -16.12 15.76 5.09
N HIS A 217 -15.06 15.20 5.67
CA HIS A 217 -15.06 14.74 7.04
C HIS A 217 -14.34 15.73 7.96
N GLY A 218 -15.09 16.34 8.85
CA GLY A 218 -14.59 17.19 9.92
C GLY A 218 -15.29 16.86 11.23
N VAL A 219 -14.79 17.33 12.34
CA VAL A 219 -15.33 17.03 13.68
C VAL A 219 -16.81 17.42 13.84
N ARG A 220 -17.29 18.38 13.05
CA ARG A 220 -18.66 18.90 13.12
C ARG A 220 -19.42 18.82 11.80
N VAL A 221 -18.77 18.37 10.75
CA VAL A 221 -19.34 18.28 9.40
C VAL A 221 -18.96 16.92 8.83
N ASN A 222 -19.98 16.16 8.49
CA ASN A 222 -19.85 14.95 7.72
C ASN A 222 -20.83 15.09 6.56
N ALA A 223 -20.30 15.41 5.37
CA ALA A 223 -21.12 15.67 4.19
C ALA A 223 -20.48 15.00 2.97
N GLU A 224 -21.32 14.39 2.17
CA GLU A 224 -20.92 13.73 0.93
C GLU A 224 -21.68 14.36 -0.23
N PHE A 225 -20.95 14.64 -1.32
CA PHE A 225 -21.48 15.27 -2.52
C PHE A 225 -21.20 14.35 -3.71
N PRO A 226 -22.19 13.55 -4.16
CA PRO A 226 -22.00 12.61 -5.27
C PRO A 226 -21.89 13.36 -6.61
N PHE A 227 -21.17 12.75 -7.55
CA PHE A 227 -21.02 13.23 -8.93
C PHE A 227 -20.72 12.06 -9.88
N ASP A 228 -21.11 12.23 -11.15
CA ASP A 228 -20.71 11.30 -12.22
C ASP A 228 -19.34 11.71 -12.81
N TYR A 229 -19.11 13.01 -12.95
CA TYR A 229 -17.86 13.61 -13.39
C TYR A 229 -17.57 14.90 -12.63
N LEU A 230 -16.31 15.07 -12.23
CA LEU A 230 -15.85 16.31 -11.62
C LEU A 230 -14.43 16.62 -12.09
N GLU A 231 -14.20 17.83 -12.59
CA GLU A 231 -12.86 18.33 -12.90
C GLU A 231 -12.42 19.35 -11.84
N ARG A 232 -11.20 19.18 -11.35
CA ARG A 232 -10.61 20.04 -10.32
C ARG A 232 -9.20 20.45 -10.69
N LYS A 233 -8.94 21.76 -10.68
CA LYS A 233 -7.58 22.31 -10.71
C LYS A 233 -7.03 22.38 -9.30
N VAL A 234 -5.89 21.75 -9.07
CA VAL A 234 -5.24 21.62 -7.77
C VAL A 234 -3.76 21.95 -7.85
N ASN A 235 -3.19 22.36 -6.73
CA ASN A 235 -1.74 22.59 -6.59
C ASN A 235 -1.29 22.04 -5.24
N PRO A 236 -1.27 20.70 -5.07
CA PRO A 236 -1.02 20.05 -3.81
C PRO A 236 0.47 19.97 -3.46
N ILE A 237 0.77 19.72 -2.18
CA ILE A 237 2.08 19.20 -1.79
C ILE A 237 2.16 17.68 -1.92
N GLU A 238 1.00 17.01 -1.82
CA GLU A 238 0.84 15.58 -1.96
C GLU A 238 -0.55 15.24 -2.48
N LEU A 239 -0.62 14.31 -3.43
CA LEU A 239 -1.81 13.56 -3.81
C LEU A 239 -1.57 12.10 -3.48
N GLU A 240 -2.50 11.47 -2.76
CA GLU A 240 -2.41 10.05 -2.46
C GLU A 240 -3.72 9.36 -2.82
N ALA A 241 -3.63 8.39 -3.73
CA ALA A 241 -4.75 7.50 -4.06
C ALA A 241 -4.51 6.14 -3.41
N GLY A 242 -5.52 5.62 -2.70
CA GLY A 242 -5.37 4.38 -1.95
C GLY A 242 -6.59 3.48 -1.96
N SER A 243 -6.35 2.17 -1.88
CA SER A 243 -7.28 1.12 -1.44
C SER A 243 -6.84 0.47 -0.13
N ARG A 244 -5.83 1.02 0.54
CA ARG A 244 -5.38 0.65 1.89
C ARG A 244 -4.96 1.87 2.71
N PRO A 245 -5.08 1.84 4.07
CA PRO A 245 -4.90 3.04 4.88
C PRO A 245 -3.44 3.41 5.19
N TYR A 246 -2.51 2.45 5.27
CA TYR A 246 -1.16 2.70 5.75
C TYR A 246 -0.12 2.72 4.63
N TYR A 247 0.68 3.78 4.61
CA TYR A 247 1.87 3.86 3.75
C TYR A 247 3.00 2.95 4.24
N GLY A 248 3.24 2.94 5.55
CA GLY A 248 4.25 2.15 6.26
C GLY A 248 4.63 2.80 7.58
N MET A 249 5.30 2.05 8.47
CA MET A 249 5.69 2.54 9.81
C MET A 249 4.51 3.14 10.60
N LEU A 250 3.33 2.56 10.47
CA LEU A 250 2.08 3.03 11.08
C LEU A 250 1.65 4.44 10.65
N PHE A 251 2.19 4.98 9.56
CA PHE A 251 1.73 6.24 8.98
C PHE A 251 0.44 6.00 8.20
N LYS A 252 -0.66 6.55 8.71
CA LYS A 252 -2.00 6.36 8.17
C LYS A 252 -2.35 7.46 7.19
N ILE A 253 -1.92 7.31 5.93
CA ILE A 253 -2.06 8.34 4.91
C ILE A 253 -3.48 8.42 4.33
N CYS A 254 -4.14 7.27 4.15
CA CYS A 254 -5.51 7.19 3.65
C CYS A 254 -6.44 6.62 4.74
N PRO A 255 -6.78 7.39 5.79
CA PRO A 255 -7.37 6.84 7.02
C PRO A 255 -8.77 6.23 6.87
N ASP A 256 -9.56 6.69 5.90
CA ASP A 256 -10.96 6.33 5.77
C ASP A 256 -11.20 5.26 4.67
N VAL A 257 -10.12 4.73 4.09
CA VAL A 257 -10.19 3.69 3.05
C VAL A 257 -10.86 2.43 3.57
N VAL A 258 -11.79 1.92 2.78
CA VAL A 258 -12.37 0.58 2.90
C VAL A 258 -11.82 -0.28 1.76
N CYS A 259 -11.20 -1.41 2.10
CA CYS A 259 -10.40 -2.17 1.13
C CYS A 259 -11.19 -3.01 0.12
N ASN A 260 -12.55 -3.00 0.19
CA ASN A 260 -13.43 -3.85 -0.60
C ASN A 260 -14.82 -3.23 -0.87
N ASP A 261 -14.92 -1.91 -0.95
CA ASP A 261 -16.17 -1.20 -1.26
C ASP A 261 -16.29 -0.84 -2.76
N GLY A 262 -15.25 -1.20 -3.53
CA GLY A 262 -15.18 -0.94 -4.96
C GLY A 262 -14.92 0.52 -5.30
N TYR A 263 -14.32 1.30 -4.41
CA TYR A 263 -13.85 2.65 -4.64
C TYR A 263 -12.36 2.79 -4.31
N LEU A 264 -11.74 3.80 -4.88
CA LEU A 264 -10.46 4.33 -4.43
C LEU A 264 -10.68 5.65 -3.70
N ASP A 265 -9.90 5.89 -2.67
CA ASP A 265 -9.84 7.17 -2.01
C ASP A 265 -8.69 8.01 -2.54
N LEU A 266 -8.98 9.20 -3.04
CA LEU A 266 -7.98 10.20 -3.42
C LEU A 266 -7.95 11.32 -2.38
N TYR A 267 -6.81 11.48 -1.74
CA TYR A 267 -6.54 12.57 -0.80
C TYR A 267 -5.69 13.65 -1.48
N ASN A 268 -6.14 14.90 -1.37
CA ASN A 268 -5.45 16.09 -1.84
C ASN A 268 -4.99 16.91 -0.63
N TYR A 269 -3.67 16.98 -0.41
CA TYR A 269 -3.06 17.67 0.73
C TYR A 269 -2.61 19.09 0.33
N ASN A 270 -3.35 20.08 0.81
CA ASN A 270 -3.23 21.51 0.43
C ASN A 270 -2.46 22.35 1.47
N PHE A 271 -1.47 21.80 2.18
CA PHE A 271 -0.69 22.59 3.12
C PHE A 271 0.12 23.68 2.41
N GLU A 272 -0.18 24.94 2.68
CA GLU A 272 0.45 26.07 1.99
C GLU A 272 1.85 26.38 2.49
N ASN A 273 2.13 26.09 3.75
CA ASN A 273 3.42 26.40 4.37
C ASN A 273 3.90 25.30 5.32
N LYS A 274 5.22 25.30 5.58
CA LYS A 274 5.89 24.33 6.43
C LYS A 274 5.38 24.31 7.87
N ILE A 275 5.03 25.48 8.41
CA ILE A 275 4.57 25.59 9.80
C ILE A 275 3.23 24.90 9.96
N SER A 276 2.31 25.11 9.02
CA SER A 276 1.01 24.43 9.01
C SER A 276 1.17 22.92 8.95
N LEU A 277 2.05 22.40 8.08
CA LEU A 277 2.31 20.97 8.00
C LEU A 277 2.89 20.42 9.33
N LEU A 278 3.90 21.08 9.89
CA LEU A 278 4.51 20.65 11.16
C LEU A 278 3.54 20.63 12.32
N GLN A 279 2.70 21.65 12.45
CA GLN A 279 1.69 21.73 13.51
C GLN A 279 0.64 20.62 13.41
N ASN A 280 0.37 20.13 12.21
CA ASN A 280 -0.61 19.09 11.95
C ASN A 280 0.00 17.69 11.81
N LEU A 281 1.34 17.56 11.81
CA LEU A 281 2.04 16.29 11.60
C LEU A 281 1.61 15.16 12.56
N PRO A 282 1.41 15.39 13.88
CA PRO A 282 0.92 14.34 14.77
C PRO A 282 -0.48 13.83 14.41
N TRP A 283 -1.36 14.73 13.96
CA TRP A 283 -2.71 14.38 13.52
C TRP A 283 -2.67 13.65 12.18
N LEU A 284 -1.84 14.13 11.26
CA LEU A 284 -1.63 13.52 9.96
C LEU A 284 -1.09 12.08 10.12
N TRP A 285 -0.07 11.89 10.96
CA TRP A 285 0.53 10.56 11.20
C TRP A 285 -0.49 9.53 11.70
N ASN A 286 -1.38 9.97 12.58
CA ASN A 286 -2.42 9.12 13.18
C ASN A 286 -3.72 9.05 12.35
N GLY A 287 -3.74 9.61 11.14
CA GLY A 287 -4.93 9.62 10.28
C GLY A 287 -6.11 10.43 10.83
N ARG A 288 -5.84 11.46 11.66
CA ARG A 288 -6.88 12.32 12.23
C ARG A 288 -7.15 13.53 11.34
N HIS A 289 -7.46 13.28 10.06
CA HIS A 289 -7.76 14.29 9.05
C HIS A 289 -8.96 15.13 9.45
N ASP A 290 -9.95 14.54 10.14
CA ASP A 290 -11.08 15.21 10.77
C ASP A 290 -10.65 16.39 11.66
N ARG A 291 -9.61 16.22 12.45
CA ARG A 291 -9.08 17.26 13.33
C ARG A 291 -8.30 18.34 12.60
N ILE A 292 -7.63 17.97 11.51
CA ILE A 292 -6.91 18.92 10.66
C ILE A 292 -7.90 19.84 9.97
N ASN A 293 -8.98 19.31 9.39
CA ASN A 293 -10.01 20.06 8.69
C ASN A 293 -10.96 20.85 9.63
N ARG A 294 -10.93 20.57 10.93
CA ARG A 294 -11.83 21.23 11.91
C ARG A 294 -11.72 22.75 11.92
N LYS A 295 -10.52 23.29 11.73
CA LYS A 295 -10.26 24.74 11.76
C LYS A 295 -10.81 25.49 10.55
N PHE A 296 -11.18 24.78 9.49
CA PHE A 296 -11.54 25.36 8.18
C PHE A 296 -13.03 25.28 7.86
N ALA A 297 -13.89 24.92 8.83
CA ALA A 297 -15.30 24.59 8.63
C ALA A 297 -16.21 25.77 8.28
N LYS A 298 -15.73 27.01 8.17
CA LYS A 298 -16.64 28.12 7.92
C LYS A 298 -16.49 28.83 6.57
N ASP A 299 -15.29 29.04 6.04
CA ASP A 299 -15.14 29.83 4.79
C ASP A 299 -13.85 29.53 4.00
N ALA A 300 -13.04 28.58 4.39
CA ALA A 300 -11.80 28.25 3.72
C ALA A 300 -11.83 26.84 3.13
N LYS A 301 -11.04 26.62 2.08
CA LYS A 301 -10.84 25.28 1.53
C LYS A 301 -10.25 24.35 2.59
N PRO A 302 -10.70 23.10 2.70
CA PRO A 302 -10.11 22.12 3.61
C PRO A 302 -8.63 21.94 3.28
N LEU A 303 -7.81 21.74 4.31
CA LEU A 303 -6.38 21.41 4.12
C LEU A 303 -6.19 20.04 3.49
N ILE A 304 -7.14 19.15 3.72
CA ILE A 304 -7.16 17.81 3.14
C ILE A 304 -8.53 17.59 2.53
N GLU A 305 -8.57 17.45 1.20
CA GLU A 305 -9.77 17.07 0.45
C GLU A 305 -9.74 15.56 0.22
N ARG A 306 -10.90 14.90 0.35
CA ARG A 306 -11.07 13.47 0.05
C ARG A 306 -12.10 13.28 -1.04
N TYR A 307 -11.74 12.49 -2.02
CA TYR A 307 -12.63 12.03 -3.09
C TYR A 307 -12.65 10.51 -3.08
N GLU A 308 -13.83 9.92 -3.06
CA GLU A 308 -14.05 8.48 -3.18
C GLU A 308 -14.63 8.25 -4.57
N VAL A 309 -13.86 7.57 -5.45
CA VAL A 309 -14.17 7.51 -6.88
C VAL A 309 -13.85 6.14 -7.49
N LYS A 310 -14.45 5.86 -8.66
CA LYS A 310 -14.12 4.65 -9.44
C LYS A 310 -12.85 4.82 -10.27
N LYS A 311 -12.59 6.04 -10.72
CA LYS A 311 -11.44 6.36 -11.57
C LYS A 311 -11.03 7.81 -11.38
N VAL A 312 -9.73 8.07 -11.43
CA VAL A 312 -9.14 9.41 -11.55
C VAL A 312 -8.10 9.43 -12.66
N GLU A 313 -8.07 10.53 -13.42
CA GLU A 313 -6.96 10.90 -14.29
C GLU A 313 -6.30 12.16 -13.74
N ILE A 314 -5.00 12.08 -13.49
CA ILE A 314 -4.19 13.18 -12.95
C ILE A 314 -3.31 13.67 -14.09
N CYS A 315 -3.50 14.93 -14.49
CA CYS A 315 -2.82 15.54 -15.63
C CYS A 315 -2.00 16.74 -15.19
N SER A 316 -0.86 17.00 -15.86
CA SER A 316 -0.03 18.19 -15.69
C SER A 316 0.64 18.57 -17.01
N GLU A 317 0.92 19.86 -17.22
CA GLU A 317 1.73 20.34 -18.36
C GLU A 317 3.22 19.98 -18.22
N GLU A 318 3.66 19.70 -16.99
CA GLU A 318 5.03 19.28 -16.70
C GLU A 318 5.11 17.80 -16.34
N PRO A 319 6.22 17.11 -16.67
CA PRO A 319 6.44 15.74 -16.21
C PRO A 319 6.54 15.71 -14.70
N PHE A 320 5.99 14.68 -14.10
CA PHE A 320 6.01 14.48 -12.65
C PHE A 320 6.41 13.06 -12.26
N ASP A 321 6.99 12.97 -11.07
CA ASP A 321 7.29 11.70 -10.43
C ASP A 321 6.08 11.26 -9.60
N TYR A 322 5.80 9.98 -9.58
CA TYR A 322 4.81 9.34 -8.71
C TYR A 322 5.35 8.01 -8.20
N HIS A 323 4.79 7.50 -7.14
CA HIS A 323 5.12 6.16 -6.67
C HIS A 323 3.94 5.21 -6.78
N ILE A 324 4.25 3.93 -6.91
CA ILE A 324 3.31 2.80 -6.88
C ILE A 324 3.77 1.88 -5.76
N ASP A 325 3.05 1.82 -4.64
CA ASP A 325 3.43 1.04 -3.44
C ASP A 325 4.88 1.28 -2.96
N GLY A 326 5.41 2.49 -3.17
CA GLY A 326 6.78 2.87 -2.80
C GLY A 326 7.84 2.62 -3.87
N GLU A 327 7.47 2.17 -5.07
CA GLU A 327 8.34 2.13 -6.25
C GLU A 327 8.17 3.42 -7.07
N LEU A 328 9.29 4.12 -7.34
CA LEU A 328 9.28 5.39 -8.05
C LEU A 328 9.10 5.19 -9.55
N VAL A 329 8.16 5.92 -10.12
CA VAL A 329 7.88 6.00 -11.56
C VAL A 329 7.88 7.47 -11.99
N ARG A 330 8.19 7.74 -13.26
CA ARG A 330 8.14 9.08 -13.84
C ARG A 330 7.27 9.08 -15.09
N THR A 331 6.46 10.11 -15.26
CA THR A 331 5.76 10.32 -16.52
C THR A 331 6.76 10.74 -17.61
N THR A 332 6.77 10.03 -18.74
CA THR A 332 7.75 10.21 -19.80
C THR A 332 7.15 10.69 -21.12
N GLU A 333 5.86 10.46 -21.31
CA GLU A 333 5.17 10.76 -22.57
C GLU A 333 4.04 11.75 -22.34
N ALA A 334 4.03 12.82 -23.11
CA ALA A 334 2.93 13.76 -23.15
C ALA A 334 1.97 13.41 -24.29
N VAL A 335 0.69 13.35 -24.00
CA VAL A 335 -0.38 13.22 -25.01
C VAL A 335 -1.12 14.55 -25.08
N ASN A 336 -1.18 15.16 -26.27
CA ASN A 336 -1.76 16.50 -26.46
C ASN A 336 -1.17 17.57 -25.53
N GLY A 337 0.13 17.49 -25.25
CA GLY A 337 0.84 18.44 -24.38
C GLY A 337 0.67 18.19 -22.87
N LEU A 338 -0.01 17.14 -22.46
CA LEU A 338 -0.23 16.80 -21.05
C LEU A 338 0.42 15.46 -20.68
N TYR A 339 1.13 15.45 -19.59
CA TYR A 339 1.57 14.24 -18.89
C TYR A 339 0.46 13.75 -17.99
N SER A 340 0.16 12.47 -18.01
CA SER A 340 -0.96 11.93 -17.24
C SER A 340 -0.68 10.56 -16.65
N VAL A 341 -1.36 10.28 -15.53
CA VAL A 341 -1.53 8.95 -14.98
C VAL A 341 -3.00 8.70 -14.69
N GLY A 342 -3.52 7.60 -15.19
CA GLY A 342 -4.86 7.11 -14.86
C GLY A 342 -4.77 6.11 -13.71
N ILE A 343 -5.71 6.18 -12.77
CA ILE A 343 -5.84 5.25 -11.65
C ILE A 343 -7.31 4.80 -11.61
N THR A 344 -7.52 3.50 -11.71
CA THR A 344 -8.87 2.90 -11.71
C THR A 344 -8.94 1.83 -10.62
N VAL A 345 -10.01 1.80 -9.85
CA VAL A 345 -10.24 0.71 -8.90
C VAL A 345 -10.68 -0.54 -9.65
N VAL A 346 -10.13 -1.69 -9.26
CA VAL A 346 -10.53 -3.02 -9.72
C VAL A 346 -11.08 -3.78 -8.52
N PRO A 347 -12.42 -3.85 -8.39
CA PRO A 347 -13.06 -4.42 -7.21
C PRO A 347 -12.78 -5.91 -7.04
N GLY A 348 -12.52 -6.33 -5.80
CA GLY A 348 -12.36 -7.74 -5.42
C GLY A 348 -11.30 -8.49 -6.22
N GLN A 349 -10.25 -7.80 -6.70
CA GLN A 349 -9.29 -8.33 -7.65
C GLN A 349 -8.45 -9.48 -7.09
N ILE A 350 -8.20 -9.51 -5.79
CA ILE A 350 -7.33 -10.50 -5.16
C ILE A 350 -7.83 -10.87 -3.78
N SER A 351 -7.72 -12.15 -3.41
CA SER A 351 -8.10 -12.64 -2.10
C SER A 351 -6.90 -12.61 -1.14
N PHE A 352 -7.05 -11.93 -0.01
CA PHE A 352 -6.05 -11.90 1.06
C PHE A 352 -6.46 -12.77 2.24
N LEU A 353 -5.53 -13.61 2.70
CA LEU A 353 -5.64 -14.28 3.99
C LEU A 353 -5.27 -13.26 5.08
N VAL A 354 -6.21 -12.95 5.96
CA VAL A 354 -6.08 -11.86 6.94
C VAL A 354 -6.24 -12.36 8.38
N PRO A 355 -5.70 -11.64 9.39
CA PRO A 355 -5.97 -11.93 10.79
C PRO A 355 -7.47 -11.93 11.12
N GLY A 356 -7.91 -12.84 11.99
CA GLY A 356 -9.33 -12.94 12.36
C GLY A 356 -9.89 -11.65 12.99
N ALA A 357 -9.07 -10.86 13.69
CA ALA A 357 -9.49 -9.56 14.20
C ALA A 357 -9.84 -8.57 13.06
N PHE A 358 -9.10 -8.62 11.97
CA PHE A 358 -9.39 -7.81 10.78
C PHE A 358 -10.63 -8.35 10.05
N TYR A 359 -10.71 -9.67 9.84
CA TYR A 359 -11.84 -10.32 9.16
C TYR A 359 -13.19 -9.97 9.80
N ARG A 360 -13.27 -10.01 11.14
CA ARG A 360 -14.50 -9.70 11.89
C ARG A 360 -15.04 -8.28 11.68
N LYS A 361 -14.21 -7.32 11.27
CA LYS A 361 -14.66 -5.95 10.97
C LYS A 361 -15.57 -5.88 9.75
N PHE A 362 -15.38 -6.80 8.81
CA PHE A 362 -16.17 -6.90 7.58
C PHE A 362 -17.30 -7.92 7.67
N HIS A 363 -17.27 -8.79 8.68
CA HIS A 363 -18.25 -9.85 8.90
C HIS A 363 -18.76 -9.84 10.35
N PRO A 364 -19.34 -8.72 10.82
CA PRO A 364 -19.74 -8.60 12.23
C PRO A 364 -20.83 -9.59 12.64
N PHE A 365 -21.72 -9.97 11.74
CA PHE A 365 -22.86 -10.87 12.02
C PHE A 365 -22.53 -12.36 11.98
N GLU A 366 -21.35 -12.76 11.56
CA GLU A 366 -20.94 -14.18 11.57
C GLU A 366 -20.50 -14.65 12.96
N PHE A 367 -20.38 -13.75 13.92
CA PHE A 367 -19.80 -14.01 15.24
C PHE A 367 -20.75 -13.62 16.40
N GLU A 368 -22.00 -13.28 16.09
CA GLU A 368 -23.09 -13.14 17.05
C GLU A 368 -23.78 -14.49 17.26
#